data_3ea03f0d04c46449f3d0dfdaee811858
#
_entry.id   3ea03f0d04c46449f3d0dfdaee811858
#
_cell.length_a   1.000
_cell.length_b   1.000
_cell.length_c   1.000
_cell.angle_alpha   90.00
_cell.angle_beta   90.00
_cell.angle_gamma   90.00
#
_symmetry.space_group_name_H-M   'P 1'
#
loop_
_entity.id
_entity.type
_entity.pdbx_description
1 polymer ?
#
loop_
_entity_poly.entity_id
_entity_poly.type
_entity_poly.pdbx_seq_one_letter_code
_entity_poly.pdbx_strand_id
1 'polypeptide(L)'
;MIKNSLYILAFGCFMLTSCINDESTEGNKAISVISLQTPLNSSYTLNQGDTLKISPTVLQSNGNQAITYEWEVDHKLVSNKATLVYPCKTSGNYSARLRLSNGQNIQIYEFGINVEYAYTKGVFLLAENNNKAILSYVPSEDVDKSFQLDVLATNNPNINFGVPCSMTWHKTIGSQNNNVLLIAAGNPSTVYQLDGYEMLSLFQTPVGEKVTQLEASSDIGTPKTMAITNNNLYSVGLNTTNIFAQTSRFTNAVGGSVTLANRMTTWWRDDLFYAHADAYFDNAHGALLTMAIETTSIPAEILKGTFTGDTLVGMGSVNKQRNMALITCQKSTGTFYFTYLFPGYFSASADRKIAPNVLYRAAMPTSSGISNGAVVRSARSKNIVYYTKGNAVYAHNVLANSNFPTEALFTVGNSSETIVDFTFSDNDNLIYVATNDAAASMPGSLYCYDTQTNTLRWSKKNITGRIVKALYRNK
;
A
#
# COMPACT_ATOMS: atom_id res chain seq x y z
N MET A 1 -71.67 63.42 -15.17
CA MET A 1 -70.44 62.57 -15.19
C MET A 1 -69.18 63.43 -15.32
N ILE A 2 -69.00 64.54 -14.65
CA ILE A 2 -67.77 65.36 -14.71
C ILE A 2 -67.55 66.04 -13.38
N LYS A 3 -67.71 65.37 -12.24
CA LYS A 3 -67.44 65.94 -10.92
C LYS A 3 -66.44 65.12 -10.06
N ASN A 4 -66.06 63.92 -10.46
CA ASN A 4 -65.18 63.07 -9.68
C ASN A 4 -63.71 63.01 -10.20
N SER A 5 -63.38 63.66 -11.32
CA SER A 5 -62.00 63.65 -11.89
C SER A 5 -61.11 64.76 -11.28
N LEU A 6 -61.68 65.74 -10.58
CA LEU A 6 -60.91 66.90 -10.08
C LEU A 6 -60.27 66.65 -8.71
N TYR A 7 -60.78 65.69 -7.92
CA TYR A 7 -60.22 65.35 -6.62
C TYR A 7 -59.04 64.41 -6.65
N ILE A 8 -58.88 63.65 -7.74
CA ILE A 8 -57.74 62.75 -7.89
C ILE A 8 -56.47 63.51 -8.31
N LEU A 9 -56.60 64.60 -9.02
CA LEU A 9 -55.46 65.44 -9.41
C LEU A 9 -54.89 66.32 -8.32
N ALA A 10 -55.70 66.67 -7.29
CA ALA A 10 -55.24 67.48 -6.15
C ALA A 10 -54.52 66.65 -5.06
N PHE A 11 -54.75 65.33 -5.00
CA PHE A 11 -54.07 64.46 -4.05
C PHE A 11 -52.72 63.96 -4.55
N GLY A 12 -52.49 64.00 -5.88
CA GLY A 12 -51.20 63.60 -6.49
C GLY A 12 -50.06 64.60 -6.39
N CYS A 13 -50.33 65.88 -6.06
CA CYS A 13 -49.33 66.91 -6.01
C CYS A 13 -48.74 67.14 -4.61
N PHE A 14 -49.22 66.45 -3.57
CA PHE A 14 -48.70 66.66 -2.19
C PHE A 14 -47.69 65.59 -1.77
N MET A 15 -47.37 64.65 -2.64
CA MET A 15 -46.42 63.53 -2.33
C MET A 15 -44.98 63.75 -2.85
N LEU A 16 -44.67 64.90 -3.43
CA LEU A 16 -43.35 65.11 -4.06
C LEU A 16 -42.42 66.11 -3.34
N THR A 17 -42.68 66.45 -2.08
CA THR A 17 -41.75 67.28 -1.32
C THR A 17 -41.32 66.66 -0.02
N SER A 18 -41.06 65.37 -0.02
CA SER A 18 -40.17 64.72 0.98
C SER A 18 -38.75 64.66 0.41
N CYS A 19 -38.10 65.82 0.31
CA CYS A 19 -36.65 65.80 0.35
C CYS A 19 -36.27 65.40 1.77
N ILE A 20 -36.07 64.13 1.99
CA ILE A 20 -35.26 63.68 3.12
C ILE A 20 -33.88 64.12 2.73
N ASN A 21 -33.37 65.19 3.35
CA ASN A 21 -31.94 65.43 3.44
C ASN A 21 -31.41 64.22 4.19
N ASP A 22 -30.86 63.24 3.45
CA ASP A 22 -30.13 62.20 4.03
C ASP A 22 -28.78 62.76 4.48
N GLU A 23 -28.77 63.25 5.70
CA GLU A 23 -27.53 63.73 6.39
C GLU A 23 -26.63 62.53 6.82
N SER A 24 -27.00 61.31 6.44
CA SER A 24 -26.22 60.10 6.76
C SER A 24 -24.89 60.02 6.00
N THR A 25 -24.64 60.90 5.03
CA THR A 25 -23.42 60.94 4.22
C THR A 25 -22.45 62.06 4.59
N GLU A 26 -22.78 62.96 5.56
CA GLU A 26 -21.79 63.89 6.06
C GLU A 26 -20.77 63.19 6.96
N GLY A 27 -19.62 62.90 6.39
CA GLY A 27 -18.50 62.31 7.09
C GLY A 27 -18.19 60.84 6.71
N ASN A 28 -18.46 60.46 5.51
CA ASN A 28 -18.04 59.13 5.00
C ASN A 28 -16.51 58.97 5.17
N LYS A 29 -16.10 58.52 6.34
CA LYS A 29 -14.79 57.90 6.49
C LYS A 29 -14.83 56.61 5.66
N ALA A 30 -14.01 56.57 4.61
CA ALA A 30 -13.91 55.36 3.79
C ALA A 30 -13.70 54.15 4.71
N ILE A 31 -14.63 53.19 4.64
CA ILE A 31 -14.57 51.97 5.45
C ILE A 31 -13.26 51.23 5.10
N SER A 32 -12.55 50.80 6.11
CA SER A 32 -11.36 49.97 5.95
C SER A 32 -11.76 48.56 5.54
N VAL A 33 -11.61 48.25 4.24
CA VAL A 33 -11.93 46.94 3.70
C VAL A 33 -10.75 45.97 3.90
N ILE A 34 -11.04 44.80 4.41
CA ILE A 34 -10.07 43.70 4.61
C ILE A 34 -10.03 42.79 3.38
N SER A 35 -8.85 42.34 3.01
CA SER A 35 -8.66 41.30 1.99
C SER A 35 -7.43 40.43 2.32
N LEU A 36 -7.33 39.27 1.71
CA LEU A 36 -6.12 38.47 1.76
C LEU A 36 -5.22 38.85 0.59
N GLN A 37 -3.91 38.97 0.84
CA GLN A 37 -2.91 39.18 -0.21
C GLN A 37 -2.87 38.01 -1.18
N THR A 38 -2.99 36.79 -0.66
CA THR A 38 -3.07 35.55 -1.42
C THR A 38 -4.31 34.79 -0.97
N PRO A 39 -5.19 34.36 -1.87
CA PRO A 39 -6.35 33.54 -1.51
C PRO A 39 -5.93 32.25 -0.77
N LEU A 40 -6.77 31.79 0.15
CA LEU A 40 -6.61 30.46 0.71
C LEU A 40 -6.88 29.41 -0.36
N ASN A 41 -6.24 28.25 -0.23
CA ASN A 41 -6.61 27.11 -1.06
C ASN A 41 -8.05 26.70 -0.77
N SER A 42 -8.77 26.25 -1.76
CA SER A 42 -10.15 25.77 -1.58
C SER A 42 -10.23 24.51 -0.71
N SER A 43 -9.14 23.72 -0.65
CA SER A 43 -9.00 22.55 0.22
C SER A 43 -7.53 22.30 0.56
N TYR A 44 -7.32 21.72 1.75
CA TYR A 44 -6.03 21.25 2.26
C TYR A 44 -6.16 19.76 2.54
N THR A 45 -5.25 18.94 1.97
CA THR A 45 -5.20 17.49 2.23
C THR A 45 -3.97 17.18 3.08
N LEU A 46 -4.19 16.49 4.20
CA LEU A 46 -3.18 16.09 5.18
C LEU A 46 -3.44 14.67 5.65
N ASN A 47 -2.45 14.03 6.24
CA ASN A 47 -2.63 12.74 6.88
C ASN A 47 -3.06 12.91 8.36
N GLN A 48 -3.74 11.92 8.87
CA GLN A 48 -4.02 11.82 10.30
C GLN A 48 -2.70 11.85 11.10
N GLY A 49 -2.66 12.70 12.13
CA GLY A 49 -1.45 12.97 12.91
C GLY A 49 -0.68 14.22 12.46
N ASP A 50 -0.89 14.71 11.25
CA ASP A 50 -0.28 15.94 10.77
C ASP A 50 -0.87 17.18 11.45
N THR A 51 -0.21 18.32 11.26
CA THR A 51 -0.69 19.62 11.75
C THR A 51 -0.81 20.59 10.58
N LEU A 52 -2.04 21.06 10.30
CA LEU A 52 -2.28 22.11 9.33
C LEU A 52 -1.83 23.45 9.90
N LYS A 53 -0.98 24.16 9.16
CA LYS A 53 -0.56 25.53 9.49
C LYS A 53 -0.94 26.46 8.35
N ILE A 54 -1.70 27.53 8.67
CA ILE A 54 -2.08 28.58 7.71
C ILE A 54 -1.77 29.92 8.33
N SER A 55 -0.94 30.74 7.65
CA SER A 55 -0.55 32.08 8.07
C SER A 55 -0.91 33.07 6.96
N PRO A 56 -2.16 33.58 6.91
CA PRO A 56 -2.57 34.50 5.86
C PRO A 56 -1.95 35.89 6.07
N THR A 57 -1.57 36.53 4.96
CA THR A 57 -1.23 37.98 4.98
C THR A 57 -2.49 38.76 4.68
N VAL A 58 -2.88 39.60 5.65
CA VAL A 58 -4.10 40.41 5.56
C VAL A 58 -3.74 41.84 5.15
N LEU A 59 -4.48 42.35 4.18
CA LEU A 59 -4.38 43.73 3.69
C LEU A 59 -5.60 44.55 4.19
N GLN A 60 -5.41 45.84 4.40
CA GLN A 60 -6.48 46.79 4.67
C GLN A 60 -6.38 47.98 3.70
N SER A 61 -7.52 48.45 3.16
CA SER A 61 -7.53 49.55 2.20
C SER A 61 -7.27 50.90 2.83
N ASN A 62 -7.77 51.13 4.04
CA ASN A 62 -7.68 52.40 4.77
C ASN A 62 -7.40 52.16 6.24
N GLY A 63 -6.41 52.89 6.79
CA GLY A 63 -6.05 52.81 8.20
C GLY A 63 -5.35 51.52 8.65
N ASN A 64 -5.00 51.44 9.91
CA ASN A 64 -4.34 50.33 10.58
C ASN A 64 -5.19 49.85 11.77
N GLN A 65 -6.40 49.39 11.47
CA GLN A 65 -7.28 48.86 12.51
C GLN A 65 -6.75 47.50 13.00
N ALA A 66 -6.97 47.23 14.29
CA ALA A 66 -6.66 45.90 14.83
C ALA A 66 -7.53 44.83 14.17
N ILE A 67 -6.90 43.76 13.66
CA ILE A 67 -7.59 42.66 13.00
C ILE A 67 -7.80 41.54 14.02
N THR A 68 -9.03 41.07 14.10
CA THR A 68 -9.38 39.86 14.85
C THR A 68 -9.54 38.69 13.90
N TYR A 69 -9.12 37.54 14.35
CA TYR A 69 -9.14 36.26 13.61
C TYR A 69 -10.03 35.29 14.36
N GLU A 70 -10.89 34.59 13.64
CA GLU A 70 -11.66 33.46 14.15
C GLU A 70 -11.57 32.33 13.15
N TRP A 71 -10.92 31.25 13.56
CA TRP A 71 -10.83 30.01 12.76
C TRP A 71 -11.82 29.01 13.31
N GLU A 72 -12.66 28.50 12.46
CA GLU A 72 -13.61 27.44 12.79
C GLU A 72 -13.38 26.22 11.93
N VAL A 73 -13.59 25.04 12.54
CA VAL A 73 -13.62 23.75 11.87
C VAL A 73 -14.87 23.02 12.33
N ASP A 74 -15.70 22.55 11.40
CA ASP A 74 -17.02 21.98 11.65
C ASP A 74 -17.86 22.84 12.61
N HIS A 75 -17.90 24.15 12.32
CA HIS A 75 -18.64 25.15 13.09
C HIS A 75 -18.17 25.35 14.55
N LYS A 76 -16.99 24.84 14.90
CA LYS A 76 -16.39 25.02 16.22
C LYS A 76 -15.19 25.94 16.12
N LEU A 77 -15.14 26.96 16.97
CA LEU A 77 -13.98 27.84 17.09
C LEU A 77 -12.79 27.05 17.59
N VAL A 78 -11.72 26.98 16.77
CA VAL A 78 -10.48 26.25 17.08
C VAL A 78 -9.30 27.18 17.37
N SER A 79 -9.31 28.44 16.86
CA SER A 79 -8.26 29.40 17.11
C SER A 79 -8.76 30.83 16.88
N ASN A 80 -8.19 31.79 17.65
CA ASN A 80 -8.35 33.22 17.43
C ASN A 80 -7.01 33.91 17.10
N LYS A 81 -5.99 33.16 16.77
CA LYS A 81 -4.65 33.66 16.41
C LYS A 81 -4.56 33.96 14.92
N ALA A 82 -3.64 34.85 14.53
CA ALA A 82 -3.38 35.17 13.12
C ALA A 82 -2.97 33.91 12.31
N THR A 83 -2.25 32.99 12.94
CA THR A 83 -1.88 31.69 12.35
C THR A 83 -2.76 30.60 12.90
N LEU A 84 -3.41 29.83 12.01
CA LEU A 84 -4.03 28.57 12.37
C LEU A 84 -2.94 27.52 12.59
N VAL A 85 -3.04 26.79 13.69
CA VAL A 85 -2.30 25.55 13.96
C VAL A 85 -3.33 24.51 14.37
N TYR A 86 -3.72 23.66 13.44
CA TYR A 86 -4.79 22.67 13.64
C TYR A 86 -4.24 21.25 13.57
N PRO A 87 -4.23 20.49 14.67
CA PRO A 87 -3.81 19.09 14.67
C PRO A 87 -4.90 18.20 14.06
N CYS A 88 -4.58 17.50 12.99
CA CYS A 88 -5.47 16.60 12.26
C CYS A 88 -5.55 15.22 12.97
N LYS A 89 -6.28 15.13 14.08
CA LYS A 89 -6.31 13.95 14.94
C LYS A 89 -7.15 12.80 14.38
N THR A 90 -8.19 13.09 13.64
CA THR A 90 -9.16 12.11 13.13
C THR A 90 -9.28 12.28 11.62
N SER A 91 -9.33 11.19 10.90
CA SER A 91 -9.58 11.20 9.46
C SER A 91 -10.99 11.63 9.14
N GLY A 92 -11.17 12.29 8.00
CA GLY A 92 -12.47 12.80 7.55
C GLY A 92 -12.38 14.07 6.73
N ASN A 93 -13.52 14.52 6.22
CA ASN A 93 -13.66 15.78 5.51
C ASN A 93 -14.30 16.81 6.46
N TYR A 94 -13.60 17.89 6.68
CA TYR A 94 -14.03 18.94 7.58
C TYR A 94 -14.29 20.23 6.80
N SER A 95 -15.40 20.91 7.10
CA SER A 95 -15.62 22.27 6.65
C SER A 95 -14.86 23.24 7.54
N ALA A 96 -14.21 24.21 6.97
CA ALA A 96 -13.46 25.20 7.73
C ALA A 96 -13.70 26.61 7.21
N ARG A 97 -13.58 27.60 8.09
CA ARG A 97 -13.68 29.01 7.72
C ARG A 97 -12.77 29.87 8.56
N LEU A 98 -12.26 30.92 7.91
CA LEU A 98 -11.60 32.04 8.56
C LEU A 98 -12.54 33.27 8.52
N ARG A 99 -12.89 33.78 9.67
CA ARG A 99 -13.56 35.07 9.82
C ARG A 99 -12.55 36.12 10.26
N LEU A 100 -12.43 37.19 9.47
CA LEU A 100 -11.61 38.36 9.76
C LEU A 100 -12.51 39.52 10.07
N SER A 101 -12.16 40.34 11.09
CA SER A 101 -12.86 41.59 11.38
C SER A 101 -11.87 42.66 11.83
N ASN A 102 -12.05 43.89 11.38
CA ASN A 102 -11.35 45.10 11.89
C ASN A 102 -12.31 46.08 12.59
N GLY A 103 -13.51 45.59 12.96
CA GLY A 103 -14.56 46.44 13.58
C GLY A 103 -15.40 47.24 12.58
N GLN A 104 -14.92 47.46 11.36
CA GLN A 104 -15.63 48.17 10.30
C GLN A 104 -16.10 47.28 9.16
N ASN A 105 -15.34 46.24 8.89
CA ASN A 105 -15.59 45.27 7.83
C ASN A 105 -15.36 43.84 8.34
N ILE A 106 -16.14 42.90 7.81
CA ILE A 106 -16.01 41.47 8.09
C ILE A 106 -15.82 40.74 6.76
N GLN A 107 -14.85 39.86 6.72
CA GLN A 107 -14.62 38.95 5.59
C GLN A 107 -14.59 37.49 6.08
N ILE A 108 -15.22 36.62 5.30
CA ILE A 108 -15.29 35.20 5.60
C ILE A 108 -14.68 34.44 4.41
N TYR A 109 -13.74 33.52 4.69
CA TYR A 109 -13.09 32.66 3.72
C TYR A 109 -13.35 31.22 4.11
N GLU A 110 -14.04 30.49 3.25
CA GLU A 110 -14.37 29.08 3.44
C GLU A 110 -13.40 28.18 2.68
N PHE A 111 -13.05 27.04 3.30
CA PHE A 111 -12.17 26.06 2.70
C PHE A 111 -12.47 24.67 3.30
N GLY A 112 -11.97 23.61 2.63
CA GLY A 112 -12.04 22.24 3.11
C GLY A 112 -10.75 21.79 3.79
N ILE A 113 -10.85 20.89 4.76
CA ILE A 113 -9.72 20.12 5.29
C ILE A 113 -10.05 18.65 5.08
N ASN A 114 -9.29 17.96 4.22
CA ASN A 114 -9.39 16.54 4.02
C ASN A 114 -8.26 15.85 4.79
N VAL A 115 -8.60 15.13 5.86
CA VAL A 115 -7.65 14.37 6.66
C VAL A 115 -7.74 12.90 6.22
N GLU A 116 -6.71 12.45 5.53
CA GLU A 116 -6.57 11.06 5.11
C GLU A 116 -6.07 10.20 6.27
N TYR A 117 -6.36 8.90 6.22
CA TYR A 117 -5.81 7.95 7.20
C TYR A 117 -4.29 7.94 7.16
N ALA A 118 -3.66 7.69 8.31
CA ALA A 118 -2.21 7.80 8.49
C ALA A 118 -1.39 6.85 7.59
N TYR A 119 -1.95 5.70 7.23
CA TYR A 119 -1.20 4.59 6.60
C TYR A 119 -1.63 4.32 5.15
N THR A 120 -2.00 5.35 4.40
CA THR A 120 -2.58 5.18 3.05
C THR A 120 -1.53 4.94 1.97
N LYS A 121 -0.33 5.51 2.10
CA LYS A 121 0.70 5.43 1.05
C LYS A 121 2.10 5.37 1.63
N GLY A 122 2.75 4.22 1.48
CA GLY A 122 4.10 4.02 2.01
C GLY A 122 4.55 2.58 2.04
N VAL A 123 5.66 2.33 2.70
CA VAL A 123 6.25 1.01 2.87
C VAL A 123 6.17 0.60 4.34
N PHE A 124 5.62 -0.57 4.57
CA PHE A 124 5.64 -1.25 5.85
C PHE A 124 6.84 -2.19 5.90
N LEU A 125 7.59 -2.13 6.98
CA LEU A 125 8.72 -3.01 7.27
C LEU A 125 8.39 -3.82 8.52
N LEU A 126 8.14 -5.11 8.33
CA LEU A 126 8.03 -6.05 9.44
C LEU A 126 9.45 -6.45 9.85
N ALA A 127 9.82 -6.17 11.07
CA ALA A 127 11.16 -6.40 11.57
C ALA A 127 11.15 -7.06 12.96
N GLU A 128 12.27 -7.68 13.31
CA GLU A 128 12.53 -8.24 14.62
C GLU A 128 13.39 -7.28 15.45
N ASN A 129 12.95 -6.99 16.64
CA ASN A 129 13.75 -6.29 17.64
C ASN A 129 13.56 -6.96 19.01
N ASN A 130 14.66 -7.45 19.60
CA ASN A 130 14.65 -8.14 20.90
C ASN A 130 13.60 -9.29 20.98
N ASN A 131 13.56 -10.17 19.98
CA ASN A 131 12.63 -11.29 19.86
C ASN A 131 11.14 -10.89 19.79
N LYS A 132 10.85 -9.66 19.36
CA LYS A 132 9.50 -9.14 19.15
C LYS A 132 9.35 -8.60 17.73
N ALA A 133 8.17 -8.76 17.20
CA ALA A 133 7.79 -8.10 15.95
C ALA A 133 7.59 -6.61 16.21
N ILE A 134 8.20 -5.79 15.36
CA ILE A 134 7.91 -4.38 15.20
C ILE A 134 7.48 -4.13 13.76
N LEU A 135 6.60 -3.17 13.58
CA LEU A 135 6.12 -2.74 12.26
C LEU A 135 6.48 -1.28 12.06
N SER A 136 7.48 -1.03 11.23
CA SER A 136 7.83 0.35 10.87
C SER A 136 7.06 0.79 9.64
N TYR A 137 6.63 2.05 9.63
CA TYR A 137 5.99 2.67 8.49
C TYR A 137 6.82 3.83 7.94
N VAL A 138 7.12 3.76 6.65
CA VAL A 138 7.89 4.77 5.92
C VAL A 138 6.99 5.35 4.82
N PRO A 139 6.57 6.61 4.92
CA PRO A 139 5.82 7.28 3.85
C PRO A 139 6.62 7.32 2.56
N SER A 140 5.95 7.14 1.42
CA SER A 140 6.65 7.05 0.12
C SER A 140 7.12 8.38 -0.44
N GLU A 141 6.51 9.50 -0.03
CA GLU A 141 6.78 10.83 -0.59
C GLU A 141 7.52 11.75 0.38
N ASP A 142 7.28 11.61 1.68
CA ASP A 142 7.91 12.43 2.71
C ASP A 142 8.44 11.54 3.83
N VAL A 143 9.58 10.93 3.56
CA VAL A 143 10.21 9.93 4.43
C VAL A 143 10.61 10.47 5.82
N ASP A 144 10.70 11.78 5.98
CA ASP A 144 11.17 12.39 7.24
C ASP A 144 10.04 12.82 8.16
N LYS A 145 8.87 13.17 7.63
CA LYS A 145 7.79 13.78 8.42
C LYS A 145 6.92 12.81 9.21
N SER A 146 6.69 11.62 8.69
CA SER A 146 5.70 10.68 9.26
C SER A 146 6.25 9.28 9.47
N PHE A 147 7.58 9.13 9.57
CA PHE A 147 8.17 7.84 9.91
C PHE A 147 7.73 7.40 11.31
N GLN A 148 7.27 6.16 11.41
CA GLN A 148 6.91 5.53 12.68
C GLN A 148 7.72 4.25 12.85
N LEU A 149 8.44 4.15 13.96
CA LEU A 149 9.33 3.01 14.24
C LEU A 149 8.52 1.73 14.53
N ASP A 150 7.49 1.83 15.36
CA ASP A 150 6.71 0.66 15.79
C ASP A 150 5.23 0.99 15.90
N VAL A 151 4.53 0.76 14.80
CA VAL A 151 3.07 0.92 14.69
C VAL A 151 2.33 -0.12 15.53
N LEU A 152 2.90 -1.34 15.70
CA LEU A 152 2.26 -2.39 16.50
C LEU A 152 2.18 -2.00 17.97
N ALA A 153 3.30 -1.59 18.57
CA ALA A 153 3.33 -1.21 19.97
C ALA A 153 2.51 0.06 20.24
N THR A 154 2.52 1.01 19.27
CA THR A 154 1.77 2.27 19.42
C THR A 154 0.27 2.04 19.43
N ASN A 155 -0.23 1.21 18.51
CA ASN A 155 -1.68 1.04 18.31
C ASN A 155 -2.25 -0.17 19.06
N ASN A 156 -1.40 -1.13 19.47
CA ASN A 156 -1.80 -2.35 20.18
C ASN A 156 -0.92 -2.60 21.42
N PRO A 157 -0.87 -1.70 22.40
CA PRO A 157 0.10 -1.75 23.51
C PRO A 157 -0.05 -2.98 24.39
N ASN A 158 -1.20 -3.65 24.37
CA ASN A 158 -1.48 -4.83 25.19
C ASN A 158 -1.23 -6.16 24.46
N ILE A 159 -0.74 -6.14 23.20
CA ILE A 159 -0.49 -7.35 22.42
C ILE A 159 1.02 -7.59 22.27
N ASN A 160 1.44 -8.79 22.62
CA ASN A 160 2.78 -9.27 22.31
C ASN A 160 2.74 -10.11 21.04
N PHE A 161 3.22 -9.56 19.94
CA PHE A 161 3.18 -10.22 18.63
C PHE A 161 4.23 -11.34 18.46
N GLY A 162 5.19 -11.48 19.36
CA GLY A 162 6.26 -12.50 19.23
C GLY A 162 7.23 -12.23 18.08
N VAL A 163 8.03 -13.24 17.71
CA VAL A 163 9.02 -13.13 16.63
C VAL A 163 8.33 -13.07 15.27
N PRO A 164 8.61 -12.09 14.39
CA PRO A 164 7.95 -11.95 13.11
C PRO A 164 8.30 -13.07 12.15
N CYS A 165 7.34 -13.49 11.35
CA CYS A 165 7.51 -14.52 10.32
C CYS A 165 7.25 -13.98 8.91
N SER A 166 6.08 -13.39 8.68
CA SER A 166 5.66 -12.87 7.38
C SER A 166 4.52 -11.87 7.53
N MET A 167 4.27 -11.08 6.48
CA MET A 167 3.08 -10.22 6.37
C MET A 167 2.58 -10.13 4.95
N THR A 168 1.30 -9.85 4.78
CA THR A 168 0.68 -9.58 3.48
C THR A 168 -0.49 -8.62 3.60
N TRP A 169 -0.72 -7.81 2.56
CA TRP A 169 -1.95 -7.07 2.39
C TRP A 169 -2.99 -7.93 1.71
N HIS A 170 -4.19 -7.91 2.24
CA HIS A 170 -5.32 -8.46 1.55
C HIS A 170 -6.22 -7.33 1.03
N LYS A 171 -6.53 -7.39 -0.27
CA LYS A 171 -7.54 -6.56 -0.93
C LYS A 171 -8.60 -7.49 -1.49
N THR A 172 -9.85 -7.33 -1.07
CA THR A 172 -10.95 -8.02 -1.71
C THR A 172 -11.29 -7.34 -3.03
N ILE A 173 -11.30 -8.09 -4.11
CA ILE A 173 -11.79 -7.61 -5.39
C ILE A 173 -13.30 -7.38 -5.26
N GLY A 174 -13.76 -6.15 -5.50
CA GLY A 174 -15.19 -5.79 -5.53
C GLY A 174 -15.83 -5.41 -4.19
N SER A 175 -15.14 -5.52 -3.05
CA SER A 175 -15.64 -4.99 -1.78
C SER A 175 -14.84 -3.76 -1.36
N GLN A 176 -15.55 -2.68 -1.07
CA GLN A 176 -14.94 -1.37 -0.87
C GLN A 176 -14.12 -1.20 0.41
N ASN A 177 -14.10 -2.18 1.35
CA ASN A 177 -13.65 -1.91 2.71
C ASN A 177 -12.73 -2.94 3.37
N ASN A 178 -12.21 -3.94 2.65
CA ASN A 178 -11.43 -4.99 3.30
C ASN A 178 -9.91 -4.86 3.09
N ASN A 179 -9.37 -3.69 3.34
CA ASN A 179 -7.94 -3.54 3.48
C ASN A 179 -7.52 -4.05 4.85
N VAL A 180 -7.05 -5.28 4.91
CA VAL A 180 -6.56 -5.92 6.13
C VAL A 180 -5.08 -6.22 5.96
N LEU A 181 -4.26 -5.80 6.91
CA LEU A 181 -2.87 -6.24 7.00
C LEU A 181 -2.82 -7.49 7.86
N LEU A 182 -2.30 -8.59 7.32
CA LEU A 182 -2.08 -9.80 8.07
C LEU A 182 -0.60 -9.93 8.43
N ILE A 183 -0.33 -10.26 9.67
CA ILE A 183 1.02 -10.53 10.20
C ILE A 183 1.02 -11.90 10.85
N ALA A 184 1.96 -12.76 10.46
CA ALA A 184 2.26 -13.98 11.19
C ALA A 184 3.47 -13.77 12.09
N ALA A 185 3.34 -14.14 13.35
CA ALA A 185 4.42 -14.04 14.33
C ALA A 185 4.32 -15.16 15.37
N GLY A 186 5.47 -15.49 15.99
CA GLY A 186 5.58 -16.56 16.99
C GLY A 186 6.00 -17.91 16.41
N ASN A 187 6.29 -18.87 17.31
CA ASN A 187 6.55 -20.27 17.00
C ASN A 187 6.02 -21.15 18.13
N PRO A 188 4.84 -21.80 18.00
CA PRO A 188 3.96 -21.77 16.83
C PRO A 188 3.42 -20.37 16.52
N SER A 189 3.05 -20.14 15.27
CA SER A 189 2.65 -18.81 14.82
C SER A 189 1.17 -18.52 15.10
N THR A 190 0.89 -17.25 15.38
CA THR A 190 -0.44 -16.66 15.33
C THR A 190 -0.50 -15.69 14.15
N VAL A 191 -1.59 -15.73 13.38
CA VAL A 191 -1.90 -14.75 12.35
C VAL A 191 -2.77 -13.67 12.96
N TYR A 192 -2.26 -12.45 12.97
CA TYR A 192 -2.95 -11.24 13.41
C TYR A 192 -3.52 -10.54 12.19
N GLN A 193 -4.80 -10.18 12.25
CA GLN A 193 -5.48 -9.39 11.23
C GLN A 193 -5.63 -7.97 11.77
N LEU A 194 -4.96 -7.02 11.14
CA LEU A 194 -4.97 -5.62 11.52
C LEU A 194 -5.87 -4.82 10.58
N ASP A 195 -6.66 -3.93 11.16
CA ASP A 195 -7.37 -2.91 10.38
C ASP A 195 -6.39 -2.06 9.57
N GLY A 196 -6.67 -1.91 8.28
CA GLY A 196 -5.77 -1.23 7.35
C GLY A 196 -5.72 0.30 7.49
N TYR A 197 -6.52 0.89 8.35
CA TYR A 197 -6.57 2.34 8.55
C TYR A 197 -5.87 2.78 9.82
N GLU A 198 -6.12 2.06 10.91
CA GLU A 198 -5.59 2.38 12.23
C GLU A 198 -4.58 1.34 12.73
N MET A 199 -4.38 0.24 12.00
CA MET A 199 -3.50 -0.87 12.38
C MET A 199 -3.84 -1.50 13.74
N LEU A 200 -5.12 -1.44 14.12
CA LEU A 200 -5.63 -2.13 15.30
C LEU A 200 -5.83 -3.61 15.01
N SER A 201 -5.45 -4.47 15.94
CA SER A 201 -5.68 -5.92 15.84
C SER A 201 -7.16 -6.25 16.01
N LEU A 202 -7.76 -6.77 14.95
CA LEU A 202 -9.17 -7.18 14.91
C LEU A 202 -9.36 -8.66 15.28
N PHE A 203 -8.49 -9.52 14.75
CA PHE A 203 -8.57 -10.97 14.93
C PHE A 203 -7.17 -11.56 15.12
N GLN A 204 -7.14 -12.66 15.88
CA GLN A 204 -5.93 -13.44 16.15
C GLN A 204 -6.24 -14.92 15.93
N THR A 205 -5.53 -15.55 15.01
CA THR A 205 -5.78 -16.95 14.62
C THR A 205 -4.51 -17.78 14.84
N PRO A 206 -4.47 -18.65 15.88
CA PRO A 206 -3.38 -19.59 16.08
C PRO A 206 -3.30 -20.59 14.93
N VAL A 207 -2.09 -20.81 14.38
CA VAL A 207 -1.87 -21.76 13.26
C VAL A 207 -1.44 -23.14 13.77
N GLY A 208 -0.82 -23.21 14.95
CA GLY A 208 -0.30 -24.46 15.52
C GLY A 208 1.09 -24.84 15.02
N GLU A 209 1.56 -24.25 13.92
CA GLU A 209 2.90 -24.44 13.32
C GLU A 209 3.55 -23.08 13.03
N LYS A 210 4.87 -23.11 12.72
CA LYS A 210 5.57 -21.89 12.28
C LYS A 210 5.18 -21.55 10.84
N VAL A 211 4.58 -20.40 10.63
CA VAL A 211 4.32 -19.84 9.30
C VAL A 211 5.63 -19.37 8.69
N THR A 212 5.89 -19.77 7.46
CA THR A 212 7.06 -19.32 6.68
C THR A 212 6.70 -18.23 5.68
N GLN A 213 5.44 -18.18 5.24
CA GLN A 213 4.93 -17.18 4.30
C GLN A 213 3.43 -16.96 4.48
N LEU A 214 3.02 -15.71 4.39
CA LEU A 214 1.63 -15.29 4.17
C LEU A 214 1.49 -14.70 2.77
N GLU A 215 0.45 -15.08 2.05
CA GLU A 215 0.08 -14.45 0.78
C GLU A 215 -1.44 -14.35 0.68
N ALA A 216 -1.92 -13.25 0.08
CA ALA A 216 -3.33 -13.12 -0.23
C ALA A 216 -3.71 -14.08 -1.37
N SER A 217 -4.79 -14.84 -1.17
CA SER A 217 -5.36 -15.68 -2.22
C SER A 217 -6.04 -14.82 -3.29
N SER A 218 -6.08 -15.32 -4.51
CA SER A 218 -6.82 -14.73 -5.62
C SER A 218 -8.33 -15.01 -5.58
N ASP A 219 -8.84 -15.70 -4.55
CA ASP A 219 -10.26 -16.04 -4.43
C ASP A 219 -11.16 -14.79 -4.32
N ILE A 220 -12.07 -14.63 -5.28
CA ILE A 220 -12.98 -13.46 -5.35
C ILE A 220 -14.18 -13.65 -4.42
N GLY A 221 -14.68 -14.86 -4.31
CA GLY A 221 -15.94 -15.13 -3.61
C GLY A 221 -15.81 -15.16 -2.09
N THR A 222 -14.68 -15.62 -1.58
CA THR A 222 -14.40 -15.74 -0.16
C THR A 222 -12.99 -15.25 0.13
N PRO A 223 -12.84 -14.03 0.63
CA PRO A 223 -11.53 -13.48 0.95
C PRO A 223 -10.76 -14.40 1.88
N LYS A 224 -9.58 -14.81 1.47
CA LYS A 224 -8.69 -15.69 2.23
C LYS A 224 -7.26 -15.19 2.14
N THR A 225 -6.50 -15.51 3.16
CA THR A 225 -5.05 -15.47 3.12
C THR A 225 -4.52 -16.88 3.28
N MET A 226 -3.52 -17.21 2.49
CA MET A 226 -2.86 -18.50 2.60
C MET A 226 -1.67 -18.36 3.54
N ALA A 227 -1.62 -19.21 4.56
CA ALA A 227 -0.49 -19.35 5.46
C ALA A 227 0.26 -20.63 5.10
N ILE A 228 1.49 -20.47 4.66
CA ILE A 228 2.39 -21.58 4.28
C ILE A 228 3.28 -21.89 5.48
N THR A 229 3.33 -23.17 5.85
CA THR A 229 4.34 -23.74 6.74
C THR A 229 5.23 -24.68 5.93
N ASN A 230 6.24 -25.31 6.53
CA ASN A 230 7.09 -26.25 5.77
C ASN A 230 6.29 -27.43 5.19
N ASN A 231 5.30 -27.92 5.94
CA ASN A 231 4.61 -29.17 5.58
C ASN A 231 3.13 -28.95 5.27
N ASN A 232 2.59 -27.78 5.58
CA ASN A 232 1.16 -27.54 5.50
C ASN A 232 0.84 -26.22 4.81
N LEU A 233 -0.34 -26.19 4.23
CA LEU A 233 -0.99 -24.99 3.72
C LEU A 233 -2.29 -24.79 4.49
N TYR A 234 -2.50 -23.58 4.99
CA TYR A 234 -3.71 -23.19 5.67
C TYR A 234 -4.38 -22.03 4.95
N SER A 235 -5.70 -22.12 4.79
CA SER A 235 -6.54 -20.99 4.40
C SER A 235 -7.01 -20.28 5.67
N VAL A 236 -6.63 -19.03 5.83
CA VAL A 236 -7.05 -18.14 6.91
C VAL A 236 -8.22 -17.29 6.44
N GLY A 237 -9.36 -17.43 7.10
CA GLY A 237 -10.52 -16.59 6.80
C GLY A 237 -10.27 -15.14 7.22
N LEU A 238 -10.71 -14.16 6.41
CA LEU A 238 -10.65 -12.76 6.78
C LEU A 238 -11.83 -12.34 7.62
N ASN A 239 -11.60 -11.40 8.54
CA ASN A 239 -12.58 -10.89 9.51
C ASN A 239 -13.21 -12.01 10.37
N THR A 240 -12.43 -13.05 10.65
CA THR A 240 -12.80 -14.20 11.44
C THR A 240 -11.57 -14.89 12.01
N THR A 241 -11.74 -15.78 12.97
CA THR A 241 -10.70 -16.65 13.52
C THR A 241 -10.61 -18.00 12.81
N ASN A 242 -11.35 -18.21 11.73
CA ASN A 242 -11.40 -19.49 11.04
C ASN A 242 -10.09 -19.77 10.30
N ILE A 243 -9.62 -21.01 10.41
CA ILE A 243 -8.46 -21.54 9.70
C ILE A 243 -8.78 -22.95 9.22
N PHE A 244 -8.38 -23.26 7.98
CA PHE A 244 -8.67 -24.55 7.36
C PHE A 244 -7.41 -25.12 6.72
N ALA A 245 -7.00 -26.31 7.14
CA ALA A 245 -5.91 -27.05 6.51
C ALA A 245 -6.27 -27.46 5.08
N GLN A 246 -5.35 -27.23 4.14
CA GLN A 246 -5.52 -27.58 2.73
C GLN A 246 -4.56 -28.67 2.25
N THR A 247 -3.68 -29.15 3.11
CA THR A 247 -2.54 -30.02 2.78
C THR A 247 -2.95 -31.35 2.15
N SER A 248 -4.02 -31.98 2.63
CA SER A 248 -4.52 -33.23 2.08
C SER A 248 -4.83 -33.18 0.59
N ARG A 249 -5.15 -32.01 0.08
CA ARG A 249 -5.42 -31.81 -1.35
C ARG A 249 -4.14 -31.92 -2.18
N PHE A 250 -3.02 -31.37 -1.67
CA PHE A 250 -1.73 -31.45 -2.36
C PHE A 250 -1.11 -32.83 -2.28
N THR A 251 -1.23 -33.53 -1.16
CA THR A 251 -0.74 -34.91 -1.03
C THR A 251 -1.40 -35.84 -2.04
N ASN A 252 -2.68 -35.64 -2.33
CA ASN A 252 -3.36 -36.40 -3.39
C ASN A 252 -2.83 -36.06 -4.81
N ALA A 253 -2.46 -34.80 -5.05
CA ALA A 253 -1.96 -34.38 -6.35
C ALA A 253 -0.59 -34.98 -6.70
N VAL A 254 0.31 -35.13 -5.71
CA VAL A 254 1.68 -35.64 -5.91
C VAL A 254 1.86 -37.10 -5.46
N GLY A 255 0.85 -37.69 -4.82
CA GLY A 255 0.91 -39.08 -4.33
C GLY A 255 1.80 -39.27 -3.10
N GLY A 256 2.03 -38.23 -2.30
CA GLY A 256 2.89 -38.30 -1.12
C GLY A 256 2.91 -36.99 -0.30
N SER A 257 3.71 -37.01 0.78
CA SER A 257 3.87 -35.83 1.64
C SER A 257 4.56 -34.69 0.89
N VAL A 258 4.06 -33.48 1.01
CA VAL A 258 4.63 -32.29 0.39
C VAL A 258 5.61 -31.57 1.33
N THR A 259 6.58 -30.87 0.74
CA THR A 259 7.41 -29.87 1.42
C THR A 259 7.28 -28.56 0.65
N LEU A 260 6.39 -27.69 1.11
CA LEU A 260 6.05 -26.47 0.40
C LEU A 260 7.18 -25.45 0.47
N ALA A 261 7.51 -24.86 -0.65
CA ALA A 261 8.39 -23.68 -0.69
C ALA A 261 7.70 -22.49 -0.03
N ASN A 262 8.49 -21.59 0.55
CA ASN A 262 8.01 -20.39 1.21
C ASN A 262 7.62 -19.27 0.23
N ARG A 263 7.03 -19.64 -0.90
CA ARG A 263 6.55 -18.74 -1.94
C ARG A 263 5.30 -19.29 -2.59
N MET A 264 4.40 -18.40 -2.87
CA MET A 264 3.25 -18.64 -3.72
C MET A 264 3.12 -17.46 -4.67
N THR A 265 2.46 -17.64 -5.78
CA THR A 265 2.07 -16.54 -6.66
C THR A 265 0.66 -16.73 -7.16
N THR A 266 0.01 -15.62 -7.48
CA THR A 266 -1.31 -15.61 -8.07
C THR A 266 -1.19 -15.15 -9.51
N TRP A 267 -2.01 -15.71 -10.41
CA TRP A 267 -2.16 -15.20 -11.76
C TRP A 267 -3.63 -15.01 -12.10
N TRP A 268 -3.88 -14.14 -13.04
CA TRP A 268 -5.21 -13.80 -13.43
C TRP A 268 -5.26 -13.35 -14.89
N ARG A 269 -6.46 -13.37 -15.49
CA ARG A 269 -6.68 -12.84 -16.82
C ARG A 269 -7.73 -11.73 -16.77
N ASP A 270 -7.35 -10.54 -17.23
CA ASP A 270 -8.21 -9.35 -17.29
C ASP A 270 -9.40 -9.52 -18.22
N ASP A 271 -9.28 -10.39 -19.25
CA ASP A 271 -10.29 -10.64 -20.28
C ASP A 271 -11.31 -11.71 -19.89
N LEU A 272 -11.09 -12.40 -18.77
CA LEU A 272 -11.99 -13.42 -18.22
C LEU A 272 -12.15 -13.18 -16.73
N PHE A 273 -13.26 -12.62 -16.34
CA PHE A 273 -13.58 -12.16 -14.98
C PHE A 273 -13.39 -13.23 -13.88
N TYR A 274 -13.18 -14.47 -14.25
CA TYR A 274 -13.10 -15.62 -13.32
C TYR A 274 -11.87 -16.51 -13.47
N ALA A 275 -10.89 -16.13 -14.30
CA ALA A 275 -9.74 -17.00 -14.53
C ALA A 275 -8.52 -16.55 -13.72
N HIS A 276 -8.46 -16.95 -12.47
CA HIS A 276 -7.32 -16.75 -11.60
C HIS A 276 -7.08 -18.01 -10.78
N ALA A 277 -5.85 -18.20 -10.36
CA ALA A 277 -5.46 -19.30 -9.52
C ALA A 277 -4.19 -19.00 -8.72
N ASP A 278 -3.98 -19.77 -7.69
CA ASP A 278 -2.78 -19.73 -6.87
C ASP A 278 -1.82 -20.86 -7.27
N ALA A 279 -0.53 -20.56 -7.33
CA ALA A 279 0.52 -21.53 -7.58
C ALA A 279 1.42 -21.69 -6.36
N TYR A 280 1.75 -22.94 -6.10
CA TYR A 280 2.63 -23.39 -5.03
C TYR A 280 3.71 -24.29 -5.60
N PHE A 281 4.82 -24.46 -4.91
CA PHE A 281 5.86 -25.35 -5.32
C PHE A 281 6.17 -26.36 -4.21
N ASP A 282 6.15 -27.65 -4.55
CA ASP A 282 6.58 -28.72 -3.65
C ASP A 282 8.05 -29.06 -3.88
N ASN A 283 8.88 -28.71 -2.91
CA ASN A 283 10.32 -28.98 -2.95
C ASN A 283 10.68 -30.47 -2.75
N ALA A 284 9.76 -31.29 -2.21
CA ALA A 284 10.02 -32.71 -2.03
C ALA A 284 10.05 -33.42 -3.39
N HIS A 285 9.06 -33.20 -4.21
CA HIS A 285 8.90 -33.87 -5.51
C HIS A 285 9.40 -33.03 -6.70
N GLY A 286 9.68 -31.73 -6.49
CA GLY A 286 9.95 -30.81 -7.60
C GLY A 286 8.70 -30.63 -8.45
N ALA A 287 7.59 -30.26 -7.84
CA ALA A 287 6.30 -30.18 -8.50
C ALA A 287 5.70 -28.78 -8.38
N LEU A 288 5.24 -28.22 -9.51
CA LEU A 288 4.46 -26.99 -9.54
C LEU A 288 2.98 -27.34 -9.37
N LEU A 289 2.39 -26.86 -8.27
CA LEU A 289 1.04 -27.14 -7.87
C LEU A 289 0.16 -25.91 -8.07
N THR A 290 -1.08 -26.11 -8.46
CA THR A 290 -2.06 -25.04 -8.58
C THR A 290 -3.34 -25.38 -7.82
N MET A 291 -3.96 -24.37 -7.24
CA MET A 291 -5.36 -24.42 -6.83
C MET A 291 -6.16 -23.54 -7.77
N ALA A 292 -6.96 -24.14 -8.63
CA ALA A 292 -7.93 -23.43 -9.42
C ALA A 292 -9.12 -23.05 -8.53
N ILE A 293 -9.56 -21.82 -8.62
CA ILE A 293 -10.61 -21.27 -7.73
C ILE A 293 -11.99 -21.66 -8.22
N GLU A 294 -12.13 -21.98 -9.48
CA GLU A 294 -13.42 -22.22 -10.10
C GLU A 294 -13.90 -23.66 -9.87
N THR A 295 -14.98 -23.81 -9.19
CA THR A 295 -15.90 -24.96 -9.10
C THR A 295 -15.45 -26.18 -8.31
N THR A 296 -14.18 -26.59 -8.23
CA THR A 296 -13.81 -27.83 -7.57
C THR A 296 -12.66 -27.73 -6.56
N SER A 297 -11.91 -26.63 -6.54
CA SER A 297 -10.74 -26.43 -5.63
C SER A 297 -9.84 -27.67 -5.55
N ILE A 298 -9.71 -28.45 -6.63
CA ILE A 298 -8.86 -29.62 -6.67
C ILE A 298 -7.47 -29.17 -7.07
N PRO A 299 -6.46 -29.28 -6.19
CA PRO A 299 -5.09 -29.05 -6.56
C PRO A 299 -4.66 -30.01 -7.66
N ALA A 300 -3.90 -29.48 -8.61
CA ALA A 300 -3.32 -30.27 -9.67
C ALA A 300 -1.82 -29.96 -9.78
N GLU A 301 -1.03 -30.96 -10.07
CA GLU A 301 0.33 -30.77 -10.57
C GLU A 301 0.23 -30.30 -12.03
N ILE A 302 0.77 -29.12 -12.31
CA ILE A 302 0.85 -28.60 -13.68
C ILE A 302 2.27 -28.84 -14.23
N LEU A 303 2.38 -29.09 -15.54
CA LEU A 303 3.66 -29.37 -16.23
C LEU A 303 4.40 -30.55 -15.57
N LYS A 304 3.68 -31.65 -15.35
CA LYS A 304 4.15 -32.83 -14.65
C LYS A 304 5.53 -33.29 -15.18
N GLY A 305 6.45 -33.53 -14.23
CA GLY A 305 7.81 -34.00 -14.53
C GLY A 305 8.80 -32.91 -14.96
N THR A 306 8.35 -31.68 -15.25
CA THR A 306 9.24 -30.61 -15.74
C THR A 306 10.26 -30.17 -14.70
N PHE A 307 9.90 -30.21 -13.42
CA PHE A 307 10.71 -29.71 -12.31
C PHE A 307 11.24 -30.81 -11.39
N THR A 308 11.18 -32.06 -11.84
CA THR A 308 11.63 -33.21 -11.03
C THR A 308 13.06 -33.01 -10.55
N GLY A 309 13.28 -33.13 -9.24
CA GLY A 309 14.59 -32.93 -8.61
C GLY A 309 14.96 -31.46 -8.35
N ASP A 310 14.11 -30.51 -8.68
CA ASP A 310 14.31 -29.09 -8.41
C ASP A 310 13.80 -28.66 -7.01
N THR A 311 14.36 -27.58 -6.51
CA THR A 311 13.81 -26.78 -5.41
C THR A 311 13.55 -25.36 -5.90
N LEU A 312 12.52 -24.73 -5.37
CA LEU A 312 12.19 -23.35 -5.71
C LEU A 312 13.18 -22.37 -5.05
N VAL A 313 13.73 -21.45 -5.83
CA VAL A 313 14.43 -20.25 -5.34
C VAL A 313 13.44 -19.10 -5.22
N GLY A 314 12.60 -18.91 -6.22
CA GLY A 314 11.51 -17.96 -6.17
C GLY A 314 10.64 -18.00 -7.42
N MET A 315 9.47 -17.39 -7.31
CA MET A 315 8.51 -17.27 -8.41
C MET A 315 7.70 -16.00 -8.31
N GLY A 316 7.11 -15.60 -9.42
CA GLY A 316 6.21 -14.47 -9.49
C GLY A 316 5.43 -14.42 -10.79
N SER A 317 4.36 -13.65 -10.79
CA SER A 317 3.57 -13.35 -11.98
C SER A 317 4.19 -12.20 -12.77
N VAL A 318 4.14 -12.30 -14.09
CA VAL A 318 4.62 -11.31 -15.05
C VAL A 318 3.58 -11.09 -16.14
N ASN A 319 3.82 -10.18 -17.07
CA ASN A 319 2.93 -9.90 -18.18
C ASN A 319 1.49 -9.56 -17.70
N LYS A 320 1.38 -8.56 -16.83
CA LYS A 320 0.11 -8.18 -16.20
C LYS A 320 -0.58 -9.37 -15.51
N GLN A 321 0.22 -10.18 -14.83
CA GLN A 321 -0.21 -11.38 -14.10
C GLN A 321 -0.76 -12.52 -14.98
N ARG A 322 -0.55 -12.49 -16.29
CA ARG A 322 -1.03 -13.55 -17.20
C ARG A 322 -0.11 -14.75 -17.26
N ASN A 323 1.18 -14.54 -16.98
CA ASN A 323 2.22 -15.55 -17.08
C ASN A 323 2.99 -15.64 -15.75
N MET A 324 3.76 -16.70 -15.60
CA MET A 324 4.61 -16.94 -14.44
C MET A 324 6.06 -17.08 -14.85
N ALA A 325 6.94 -16.65 -13.95
CA ALA A 325 8.36 -16.90 -14.03
C ALA A 325 8.82 -17.58 -12.72
N LEU A 326 9.64 -18.61 -12.85
CA LEU A 326 10.23 -19.34 -11.73
C LEU A 326 11.75 -19.41 -11.89
N ILE A 327 12.45 -19.32 -10.77
CA ILE A 327 13.84 -19.71 -10.65
C ILE A 327 13.88 -20.95 -9.75
N THR A 328 14.41 -22.03 -10.26
CA THR A 328 14.58 -23.28 -9.52
C THR A 328 16.06 -23.68 -9.47
N CYS A 329 16.44 -24.51 -8.51
CA CYS A 329 17.77 -25.08 -8.38
C CYS A 329 17.67 -26.60 -8.41
N GLN A 330 18.34 -27.24 -9.37
CA GLN A 330 18.44 -28.70 -9.47
C GLN A 330 19.30 -29.23 -8.33
N LYS A 331 18.75 -30.09 -7.49
CA LYS A 331 19.42 -30.62 -6.29
C LYS A 331 20.73 -31.40 -6.61
N SER A 332 20.73 -32.17 -7.71
CA SER A 332 21.85 -33.06 -8.08
C SER A 332 23.06 -32.30 -8.62
N THR A 333 22.86 -31.17 -9.28
CA THR A 333 23.92 -30.43 -9.99
C THR A 333 24.19 -29.06 -9.40
N GLY A 334 23.27 -28.50 -8.59
CA GLY A 334 23.30 -27.10 -8.13
C GLY A 334 23.02 -26.09 -9.25
N THR A 335 22.56 -26.54 -10.42
CA THR A 335 22.29 -25.71 -11.57
C THR A 335 20.98 -24.95 -11.35
N PHE A 336 21.02 -23.63 -11.54
CA PHE A 336 19.83 -22.80 -11.52
C PHE A 336 19.17 -22.77 -12.90
N TYR A 337 17.84 -22.89 -12.91
CA TYR A 337 17.03 -22.79 -14.12
C TYR A 337 16.05 -21.66 -14.00
N PHE A 338 15.95 -20.85 -15.03
CA PHE A 338 14.86 -19.91 -15.21
C PHE A 338 13.80 -20.55 -16.10
N THR A 339 12.56 -20.49 -15.67
CA THR A 339 11.41 -20.99 -16.44
C THR A 339 10.39 -19.88 -16.60
N TYR A 340 10.03 -19.58 -17.84
CA TYR A 340 8.93 -18.72 -18.20
C TYR A 340 7.81 -19.56 -18.78
N LEU A 341 6.61 -19.46 -18.23
CA LEU A 341 5.51 -20.31 -18.57
C LEU A 341 4.17 -19.55 -18.61
N PHE A 342 3.28 -20.08 -19.41
CA PHE A 342 1.87 -19.81 -19.33
C PHE A 342 1.24 -20.88 -18.42
N PRO A 343 0.63 -20.50 -17.29
CA PRO A 343 0.16 -21.48 -16.30
C PRO A 343 -1.14 -22.19 -16.70
N GLY A 344 -1.68 -21.86 -17.86
CA GLY A 344 -2.99 -22.33 -18.27
C GLY A 344 -4.11 -21.53 -17.61
N TYR A 345 -5.33 -21.85 -17.91
CA TYR A 345 -6.48 -21.43 -17.14
C TYR A 345 -7.61 -22.44 -17.22
N PHE A 346 -8.41 -22.46 -16.20
CA PHE A 346 -9.63 -23.22 -16.14
C PHE A 346 -10.80 -22.26 -16.24
N SER A 347 -11.72 -22.49 -17.14
CA SER A 347 -12.99 -21.79 -17.19
C SER A 347 -14.08 -22.68 -16.60
N ALA A 348 -15.04 -22.11 -15.92
CA ALA A 348 -16.23 -22.80 -15.42
C ALA A 348 -17.05 -23.44 -16.55
N SER A 349 -16.95 -22.93 -17.79
CA SER A 349 -17.49 -23.57 -18.96
C SER A 349 -16.47 -24.57 -19.51
N ALA A 350 -16.89 -25.83 -19.69
CA ALA A 350 -16.07 -26.97 -20.16
C ALA A 350 -15.25 -26.68 -21.44
N ASP A 351 -15.63 -25.66 -22.19
CA ASP A 351 -15.10 -25.37 -23.52
C ASP A 351 -13.89 -24.44 -23.56
N ARG A 352 -13.39 -23.95 -22.38
CA ARG A 352 -12.31 -22.96 -22.33
C ARG A 352 -11.15 -23.33 -21.41
N LYS A 353 -10.79 -24.60 -21.38
CA LYS A 353 -9.56 -25.02 -20.71
C LYS A 353 -8.38 -24.79 -21.64
N ILE A 354 -7.42 -23.97 -21.24
CA ILE A 354 -6.14 -23.86 -21.93
C ILE A 354 -5.07 -24.48 -21.03
N ALA A 355 -4.38 -25.48 -21.60
CA ALA A 355 -3.34 -26.21 -20.89
C ALA A 355 -2.14 -25.30 -20.55
N PRO A 356 -1.46 -25.58 -19.42
CA PRO A 356 -0.20 -24.91 -19.10
C PRO A 356 0.85 -25.24 -20.16
N ASN A 357 1.72 -24.28 -20.45
CA ASN A 357 2.78 -24.42 -21.44
C ASN A 357 4.05 -23.72 -20.98
N VAL A 358 5.19 -24.41 -21.09
CA VAL A 358 6.52 -23.80 -20.90
C VAL A 358 6.87 -23.02 -22.15
N LEU A 359 7.01 -21.72 -22.03
CA LEU A 359 7.41 -20.83 -23.11
C LEU A 359 8.92 -20.95 -23.36
N TYR A 360 9.71 -20.96 -22.28
CA TYR A 360 11.09 -21.44 -22.30
C TYR A 360 11.57 -21.85 -20.89
N ARG A 361 12.57 -22.74 -20.84
CA ARG A 361 13.34 -23.11 -19.66
C ARG A 361 14.81 -23.16 -20.04
N ALA A 362 15.66 -22.44 -19.32
CA ALA A 362 17.07 -22.33 -19.61
C ALA A 362 17.92 -22.37 -18.34
N ALA A 363 19.08 -22.99 -18.41
CA ALA A 363 20.06 -22.93 -17.33
C ALA A 363 20.61 -21.50 -17.23
N MET A 364 20.66 -20.98 -16.02
CA MET A 364 21.25 -19.68 -15.72
C MET A 364 22.77 -19.85 -15.51
N PRO A 365 23.61 -19.13 -16.26
CA PRO A 365 25.04 -19.22 -16.08
C PRO A 365 25.47 -18.61 -14.73
N THR A 366 26.62 -19.02 -14.20
CA THR A 366 27.17 -18.48 -12.94
C THR A 366 27.41 -16.98 -13.00
N SER A 367 27.67 -16.44 -14.22
CA SER A 367 27.79 -15.00 -14.47
C SER A 367 26.47 -14.22 -14.32
N SER A 368 25.31 -14.89 -14.30
CA SER A 368 24.02 -14.22 -14.15
C SER A 368 23.76 -13.64 -12.75
N GLY A 369 24.66 -13.90 -11.79
CA GLY A 369 24.51 -13.39 -10.44
C GLY A 369 23.48 -14.11 -9.58
N ILE A 370 22.90 -15.22 -10.05
CA ILE A 370 21.99 -16.04 -9.23
C ILE A 370 22.78 -16.86 -8.19
N SER A 371 22.21 -17.01 -7.01
CA SER A 371 22.77 -17.79 -5.92
C SER A 371 21.69 -18.36 -5.01
N ASN A 372 22.07 -19.33 -4.17
CA ASN A 372 21.19 -19.79 -3.09
C ASN A 372 20.86 -18.63 -2.14
N GLY A 373 19.60 -18.59 -1.69
CA GLY A 373 19.11 -17.52 -0.83
C GLY A 373 18.79 -16.20 -1.54
N ALA A 374 18.85 -16.16 -2.88
CA ALA A 374 18.42 -14.99 -3.64
C ALA A 374 16.97 -14.61 -3.31
N VAL A 375 16.72 -13.33 -3.11
CA VAL A 375 15.38 -12.79 -3.08
C VAL A 375 14.92 -12.61 -4.52
N VAL A 376 13.78 -13.19 -4.88
CA VAL A 376 13.21 -13.14 -6.23
C VAL A 376 11.85 -12.47 -6.16
N ARG A 377 11.62 -11.45 -6.99
CA ARG A 377 10.34 -10.76 -7.14
C ARG A 377 10.12 -10.37 -8.60
N SER A 378 8.90 -10.43 -9.03
CA SER A 378 8.50 -9.96 -10.36
C SER A 378 7.84 -8.59 -10.28
N ALA A 379 8.12 -7.73 -11.25
CA ALA A 379 7.32 -6.55 -11.53
C ALA A 379 6.05 -7.01 -12.26
N ARG A 380 4.89 -6.93 -11.60
CA ARG A 380 3.63 -7.52 -12.08
C ARG A 380 3.14 -6.93 -13.38
N SER A 381 3.34 -5.63 -13.59
CA SER A 381 2.93 -4.90 -14.79
C SER A 381 3.95 -5.02 -15.93
N LYS A 382 5.18 -5.46 -15.63
CA LYS A 382 6.31 -5.53 -16.56
C LYS A 382 6.70 -6.99 -16.81
N ASN A 383 7.50 -7.21 -17.84
CA ASN A 383 8.05 -8.53 -18.15
C ASN A 383 9.43 -8.74 -17.49
N ILE A 384 9.59 -8.31 -16.24
CA ILE A 384 10.87 -8.28 -15.54
C ILE A 384 10.79 -9.07 -14.25
N VAL A 385 11.78 -9.93 -14.04
CA VAL A 385 12.05 -10.62 -12.77
C VAL A 385 13.33 -10.06 -12.19
N TYR A 386 13.23 -9.55 -10.96
CA TYR A 386 14.36 -9.08 -10.19
C TYR A 386 14.82 -10.17 -9.23
N TYR A 387 16.13 -10.31 -9.08
CA TYR A 387 16.72 -11.24 -8.10
C TYR A 387 18.04 -10.68 -7.56
N THR A 388 18.53 -11.25 -6.46
CA THR A 388 19.63 -10.66 -5.70
C THR A 388 20.82 -11.60 -5.53
N LYS A 389 22.00 -11.00 -5.32
CA LYS A 389 23.20 -11.64 -4.77
C LYS A 389 23.85 -10.68 -3.78
N GLY A 390 23.76 -11.00 -2.47
CA GLY A 390 24.21 -10.08 -1.43
C GLY A 390 23.43 -8.76 -1.48
N ASN A 391 24.13 -7.65 -1.69
CA ASN A 391 23.54 -6.32 -1.87
C ASN A 391 23.35 -5.90 -3.34
N ALA A 392 23.59 -6.80 -4.29
CA ALA A 392 23.42 -6.53 -5.71
C ALA A 392 22.06 -7.01 -6.22
N VAL A 393 21.41 -6.19 -7.05
CA VAL A 393 20.14 -6.48 -7.73
C VAL A 393 20.40 -6.73 -9.21
N TYR A 394 19.87 -7.82 -9.72
CA TYR A 394 19.85 -8.21 -11.13
C TYR A 394 18.43 -8.16 -11.65
N ALA A 395 18.27 -7.91 -12.94
CA ALA A 395 16.95 -7.88 -13.60
C ALA A 395 17.01 -8.67 -14.91
N HIS A 396 16.07 -9.60 -15.06
CA HIS A 396 15.93 -10.39 -16.29
C HIS A 396 14.59 -10.07 -16.95
N ASN A 397 14.64 -9.65 -18.23
CA ASN A 397 13.44 -9.52 -19.03
C ASN A 397 13.05 -10.91 -19.56
N VAL A 398 11.88 -11.39 -19.18
CA VAL A 398 11.42 -12.75 -19.56
C VAL A 398 11.30 -12.94 -21.08
N LEU A 399 11.19 -11.87 -21.86
CA LEU A 399 11.15 -11.93 -23.31
C LEU A 399 12.55 -12.06 -23.97
N ALA A 400 13.61 -11.90 -23.19
CA ALA A 400 14.99 -12.07 -23.66
C ALA A 400 15.43 -13.56 -23.71
N ASN A 401 14.54 -14.49 -23.38
CA ASN A 401 14.79 -15.92 -23.33
C ASN A 401 16.03 -16.25 -22.43
N SER A 402 17.03 -16.94 -22.99
CA SER A 402 18.25 -17.32 -22.27
C SER A 402 19.34 -16.24 -22.21
N ASN A 403 19.06 -15.03 -22.66
CA ASN A 403 20.00 -13.93 -22.55
C ASN A 403 19.93 -13.29 -21.16
N PHE A 404 20.61 -13.92 -20.21
CA PHE A 404 20.63 -13.48 -18.82
C PHE A 404 21.59 -12.30 -18.60
N PRO A 405 21.33 -11.41 -17.59
CA PRO A 405 22.27 -10.35 -17.24
C PRO A 405 23.58 -10.95 -16.72
N THR A 406 24.69 -10.31 -17.08
CA THR A 406 26.02 -10.67 -16.59
C THR A 406 26.53 -9.70 -15.52
N GLU A 407 25.86 -8.57 -15.37
CA GLU A 407 26.19 -7.52 -14.42
C GLU A 407 24.97 -7.15 -13.58
N ALA A 408 25.22 -6.65 -12.38
CA ALA A 408 24.17 -6.12 -11.53
C ALA A 408 23.55 -4.87 -12.14
N LEU A 409 22.24 -4.75 -12.05
CA LEU A 409 21.51 -3.55 -12.45
C LEU A 409 21.90 -2.35 -11.59
N PHE A 410 22.01 -2.57 -10.28
CA PHE A 410 22.56 -1.65 -9.28
C PHE A 410 22.94 -2.39 -8.01
N THR A 411 23.71 -1.75 -7.14
CA THR A 411 24.04 -2.21 -5.80
C THR A 411 23.39 -1.32 -4.73
N VAL A 412 23.01 -1.90 -3.60
CA VAL A 412 22.28 -1.22 -2.54
C VAL A 412 23.14 -1.11 -1.30
N GLY A 413 23.22 0.08 -0.73
CA GLY A 413 23.94 0.32 0.51
C GLY A 413 25.45 0.04 0.40
N ASN A 414 25.99 -0.59 1.44
CA ASN A 414 27.40 -0.98 1.50
C ASN A 414 27.56 -2.52 1.44
N SER A 415 28.77 -3.02 1.41
CA SER A 415 29.08 -4.45 1.27
C SER A 415 28.70 -5.31 2.47
N SER A 416 28.44 -4.70 3.66
CA SER A 416 27.95 -5.42 4.85
C SER A 416 26.44 -5.59 4.86
N GLU A 417 25.73 -4.86 4.01
CA GLU A 417 24.29 -4.97 3.89
C GLU A 417 23.88 -6.16 3.00
N THR A 418 22.85 -6.86 3.43
CA THR A 418 22.24 -7.93 2.64
C THR A 418 20.79 -7.57 2.33
N ILE A 419 20.40 -7.69 1.06
CA ILE A 419 19.01 -7.51 0.66
C ILE A 419 18.18 -8.67 1.19
N VAL A 420 17.08 -8.35 1.91
CA VAL A 420 16.20 -9.36 2.53
C VAL A 420 14.82 -9.39 1.90
N ASP A 421 14.37 -8.28 1.38
CA ASP A 421 13.12 -8.22 0.60
C ASP A 421 13.08 -6.99 -0.28
N PHE A 422 12.18 -6.97 -1.26
CA PHE A 422 11.80 -5.77 -1.98
C PHE A 422 10.36 -5.81 -2.47
N THR A 423 9.78 -4.65 -2.61
CA THR A 423 8.41 -4.43 -3.05
C THR A 423 8.35 -3.30 -4.06
N PHE A 424 7.25 -3.21 -4.81
CA PHE A 424 7.10 -2.23 -5.88
C PHE A 424 5.93 -1.29 -5.60
N SER A 425 5.99 -0.08 -6.17
CA SER A 425 4.80 0.76 -6.30
C SER A 425 3.78 0.12 -7.25
N ASP A 426 2.52 0.56 -7.23
CA ASP A 426 1.43 -0.07 -7.99
C ASP A 426 1.68 -0.14 -9.51
N ASN A 427 2.41 0.84 -10.05
CA ASN A 427 2.79 0.91 -11.46
C ASN A 427 4.17 0.34 -11.76
N ASP A 428 4.82 -0.30 -10.77
CA ASP A 428 6.20 -0.81 -10.83
C ASP A 428 7.26 0.22 -11.25
N ASN A 429 6.99 1.52 -11.09
CA ASN A 429 7.96 2.57 -11.41
C ASN A 429 8.97 2.81 -10.29
N LEU A 430 8.64 2.41 -9.08
CA LEU A 430 9.55 2.43 -7.93
C LEU A 430 9.73 1.02 -7.38
N ILE A 431 10.97 0.71 -7.02
CA ILE A 431 11.32 -0.48 -6.25
C ILE A 431 11.87 -0.03 -4.89
N TYR A 432 11.29 -0.59 -3.84
CA TYR A 432 11.72 -0.37 -2.46
C TYR A 432 12.48 -1.59 -1.99
N VAL A 433 13.76 -1.42 -1.70
CA VAL A 433 14.68 -2.50 -1.34
C VAL A 433 15.00 -2.42 0.14
N ALA A 434 14.66 -3.47 0.86
CA ALA A 434 14.93 -3.61 2.29
C ALA A 434 16.23 -4.40 2.49
N THR A 435 17.12 -3.86 3.33
CA THR A 435 18.39 -4.51 3.68
C THR A 435 18.55 -4.67 5.18
N ASN A 436 19.42 -5.59 5.58
CA ASN A 436 19.92 -5.69 6.95
C ASN A 436 21.45 -5.59 6.95
N ASP A 437 21.98 -4.72 7.82
CA ASP A 437 23.39 -4.61 8.14
C ASP A 437 23.66 -5.28 9.49
N ALA A 438 24.33 -6.43 9.46
CA ALA A 438 24.61 -7.20 10.69
C ALA A 438 25.52 -6.46 11.70
N ALA A 439 26.25 -5.42 11.27
CA ALA A 439 27.12 -4.63 12.10
C ALA A 439 26.39 -3.50 12.86
N ALA A 440 25.17 -3.16 12.45
CA ALA A 440 24.41 -2.05 13.02
C ALA A 440 23.51 -2.51 14.17
N SER A 441 23.34 -1.66 15.19
CA SER A 441 22.41 -1.91 16.31
C SER A 441 20.94 -1.90 15.88
N MET A 442 20.61 -1.11 14.86
CA MET A 442 19.34 -1.10 14.14
C MET A 442 19.64 -1.51 12.70
N PRO A 443 19.62 -2.83 12.39
CA PRO A 443 20.17 -3.32 11.12
C PRO A 443 19.35 -2.97 9.90
N GLY A 444 18.05 -2.70 10.06
CA GLY A 444 17.12 -2.53 8.96
C GLY A 444 17.23 -1.18 8.27
N SER A 445 17.37 -1.19 6.96
CA SER A 445 17.40 -0.01 6.08
C SER A 445 16.46 -0.16 4.90
N LEU A 446 16.00 0.96 4.34
CA LEU A 446 15.13 1.01 3.17
C LEU A 446 15.68 1.96 2.12
N TYR A 447 15.71 1.51 0.86
CA TYR A 447 16.17 2.25 -0.29
C TYR A 447 15.06 2.30 -1.35
N CYS A 448 14.86 3.44 -1.96
CA CYS A 448 13.91 3.61 -3.06
C CYS A 448 14.66 3.94 -4.35
N TYR A 449 14.48 3.09 -5.36
CA TYR A 449 15.04 3.29 -6.69
C TYR A 449 13.94 3.51 -7.72
N ASP A 450 14.24 4.31 -8.71
CA ASP A 450 13.44 4.45 -9.92
C ASP A 450 13.77 3.28 -10.87
N THR A 451 12.75 2.53 -11.31
CA THR A 451 12.96 1.34 -12.15
C THR A 451 13.17 1.65 -13.64
N GLN A 452 12.97 2.90 -14.06
CA GLN A 452 13.24 3.32 -15.44
C GLN A 452 14.69 3.76 -15.62
N THR A 453 15.20 4.52 -14.64
CA THR A 453 16.57 5.07 -14.66
C THR A 453 17.55 4.25 -13.83
N ASN A 454 17.08 3.35 -12.99
CA ASN A 454 17.85 2.56 -12.01
C ASN A 454 18.64 3.44 -11.02
N THR A 455 18.16 4.65 -10.77
CA THR A 455 18.81 5.61 -9.87
C THR A 455 18.16 5.60 -8.49
N LEU A 456 18.97 5.77 -7.46
CA LEU A 456 18.53 5.96 -6.09
C LEU A 456 17.77 7.28 -5.97
N ARG A 457 16.53 7.21 -5.51
CA ARG A 457 15.69 8.38 -5.21
C ARG A 457 15.94 8.88 -3.79
N TRP A 458 15.91 7.97 -2.83
CA TRP A 458 16.17 8.24 -1.43
C TRP A 458 16.50 6.96 -0.66
N SER A 459 17.05 7.12 0.53
CA SER A 459 17.29 6.02 1.44
C SER A 459 17.06 6.44 2.90
N LYS A 460 16.61 5.49 3.73
CA LYS A 460 16.60 5.58 5.18
C LYS A 460 17.39 4.42 5.73
N LYS A 461 18.52 4.74 6.37
CA LYS A 461 19.47 3.73 6.88
C LYS A 461 19.31 3.53 8.37
N ASN A 462 19.44 2.27 8.82
CA ASN A 462 19.49 1.89 10.22
C ASN A 462 18.27 2.40 11.02
N ILE A 463 17.07 2.27 10.43
CA ILE A 463 15.85 2.86 10.97
C ILE A 463 14.98 1.89 11.77
N THR A 464 15.24 0.58 11.66
CA THR A 464 14.41 -0.44 12.30
C THR A 464 15.23 -1.66 12.70
N GLY A 465 14.61 -2.60 13.40
CA GLY A 465 15.19 -3.89 13.72
C GLY A 465 15.51 -4.72 12.48
N ARG A 466 15.83 -6.00 12.65
CA ARG A 466 16.14 -6.92 11.55
C ARG A 466 14.90 -7.17 10.68
N ILE A 467 14.87 -6.59 9.50
CA ILE A 467 13.73 -6.70 8.58
C ILE A 467 13.56 -8.15 8.10
N VAL A 468 12.32 -8.61 8.11
CA VAL A 468 11.88 -9.91 7.61
C VAL A 468 11.08 -9.76 6.31
N LYS A 469 10.28 -8.69 6.21
CA LYS A 469 9.38 -8.47 5.07
C LYS A 469 9.19 -6.98 4.82
N ALA A 470 9.05 -6.61 3.54
CA ALA A 470 8.66 -5.27 3.11
C ALA A 470 7.40 -5.33 2.26
N LEU A 471 6.45 -4.43 2.50
CA LEU A 471 5.23 -4.31 1.70
C LEU A 471 4.94 -2.85 1.39
N TYR A 472 4.72 -2.54 0.12
CA TYR A 472 4.20 -1.25 -0.31
C TYR A 472 2.68 -1.23 -0.23
N ARG A 473 2.13 -0.07 0.13
CA ARG A 473 0.73 0.25 0.08
C ARG A 473 0.52 1.55 -0.67
N ASN A 474 -0.48 1.57 -1.52
CA ASN A 474 -1.10 2.77 -2.05
C ASN A 474 -2.60 2.50 -2.08
N LYS A 475 -3.38 3.37 -1.44
CA LYS A 475 -4.83 3.27 -1.38
C LYS A 475 -5.46 4.14 -2.46
#